data_00c3c638f8db031e60a6109724d1a3c7
#
_entry.id   00c3c638f8db031e60a6109724d1a3c7
#
_cell.length_a   1.000
_cell.length_b   1.000
_cell.length_c   1.000
_cell.angle_alpha   90.00
_cell.angle_beta   90.00
_cell.angle_gamma   90.00
#
_symmetry.space_group_name_H-M   'P 1'
#
loop_
_entity.id
_entity.type
_entity.pdbx_description
1 polymer ?
#
loop_
_entity_poly.entity_id
_entity_poly.type
_entity_poly.pdbx_seq_one_letter_code
_entity_poly.pdbx_strand_id
1 'polypeptide(L)'
;MRLLALLFSFILLVACNQSDSAVNQATNPAKSAVQEDLSQLPKSPESFEKAKRILYNDIYKGHNITFYCGCDYDPKSKLVDWKSCGYVPRKNPERASRIEAEHVMPAHQFGNFRQCWREPKKVCPEKEMTGRQCCEAKDPVFETAHNDLHNLFPAVGEVNGDRSNFNWGMVEGSKREYGACPIEVDESIRRAEPPDAVKGNVARVMFYMEDTYGFKLSDQDKKLYSVWSKQD
;
A
#
# COMPACT_ATOMS: atom_id res chain seq x y z
N MET A 1 -44.02 -56.31 -56.83
CA MET A 1 -45.21 -56.37 -55.99
C MET A 1 -45.30 -55.01 -55.33
N ARG A 2 -46.12 -54.04 -55.86
CA ARG A 2 -47.50 -53.74 -55.44
C ARG A 2 -47.50 -53.35 -53.92
N LEU A 3 -47.80 -52.18 -53.43
CA LEU A 3 -49.00 -51.29 -53.55
C LEU A 3 -48.58 -49.92 -53.00
N LEU A 4 -48.75 -48.78 -53.62
CA LEU A 4 -49.93 -47.88 -53.77
C LEU A 4 -50.73 -47.63 -52.48
N ALA A 5 -50.75 -46.37 -52.04
CA ALA A 5 -51.93 -45.52 -51.82
C ALA A 5 -51.57 -44.36 -50.94
N LEU A 6 -51.70 -43.17 -51.47
CA LEU A 6 -52.77 -42.16 -51.50
C LEU A 6 -52.78 -41.23 -50.26
N LEU A 7 -52.36 -39.98 -50.53
CA LEU A 7 -53.07 -38.70 -50.37
C LEU A 7 -53.96 -38.51 -49.15
N PHE A 8 -53.62 -37.47 -48.37
CA PHE A 8 -54.64 -36.42 -48.06
C PHE A 8 -53.95 -35.09 -47.74
N SER A 9 -54.21 -34.10 -48.56
CA SER A 9 -54.00 -32.69 -48.34
C SER A 9 -54.86 -32.19 -47.19
N PHE A 10 -54.27 -31.42 -46.30
CA PHE A 10 -55.01 -30.44 -45.51
C PHE A 10 -54.21 -29.12 -45.47
N ILE A 11 -54.72 -28.20 -46.26
CA ILE A 11 -54.36 -26.79 -46.21
C ILE A 11 -55.08 -26.18 -45.00
N LEU A 12 -54.36 -25.66 -44.05
CA LEU A 12 -54.89 -24.77 -43.03
C LEU A 12 -54.06 -23.50 -43.03
N LEU A 13 -54.62 -22.48 -43.59
CA LEU A 13 -54.24 -21.11 -43.45
C LEU A 13 -54.43 -20.72 -41.97
N VAL A 14 -53.34 -20.31 -41.29
CA VAL A 14 -53.47 -19.57 -40.07
C VAL A 14 -52.54 -18.34 -40.14
N ALA A 15 -53.17 -17.26 -39.80
CA ALA A 15 -52.78 -15.86 -39.93
C ALA A 15 -51.44 -15.48 -39.35
N CYS A 16 -50.80 -14.52 -40.00
CA CYS A 16 -49.72 -13.70 -39.47
C CYS A 16 -50.11 -13.11 -38.13
N ASN A 17 -49.30 -13.37 -37.11
CA ASN A 17 -49.22 -12.53 -35.95
C ASN A 17 -47.77 -12.09 -35.82
N GLN A 18 -47.53 -10.83 -36.16
CA GLN A 18 -46.25 -10.16 -35.90
C GLN A 18 -46.09 -10.01 -34.37
N SER A 19 -45.21 -10.76 -33.80
CA SER A 19 -44.75 -10.52 -32.45
C SER A 19 -43.41 -9.81 -32.55
N ASP A 20 -43.41 -8.57 -32.12
CA ASP A 20 -42.24 -7.72 -31.96
C ASP A 20 -41.17 -8.47 -31.10
N SER A 21 -40.10 -8.84 -31.73
CA SER A 21 -38.91 -9.32 -31.02
C SER A 21 -38.25 -8.12 -30.39
N ALA A 22 -38.58 -7.86 -29.15
CA ALA A 22 -37.78 -6.99 -28.29
C ALA A 22 -36.38 -7.57 -28.17
N VAL A 23 -35.42 -6.95 -28.85
CA VAL A 23 -33.98 -7.21 -28.66
C VAL A 23 -33.65 -6.81 -27.25
N ASN A 24 -33.51 -7.80 -26.36
CA ASN A 24 -32.92 -7.63 -25.04
C ASN A 24 -31.46 -7.20 -25.26
N GLN A 25 -31.24 -5.90 -25.29
CA GLN A 25 -29.91 -5.35 -25.05
C GLN A 25 -29.55 -5.72 -23.60
N ALA A 26 -28.73 -6.75 -23.46
CA ALA A 26 -28.01 -7.03 -22.23
C ALA A 26 -27.13 -5.79 -21.94
N THR A 27 -27.64 -4.88 -21.14
CA THR A 27 -26.85 -3.83 -20.54
C THR A 27 -25.84 -4.50 -19.63
N ASN A 28 -24.59 -4.60 -20.10
CA ASN A 28 -23.46 -4.83 -19.23
C ASN A 28 -23.58 -3.81 -18.09
N PRO A 29 -23.63 -4.24 -16.83
CA PRO A 29 -23.46 -3.30 -15.73
C PRO A 29 -22.03 -2.77 -15.83
N ALA A 30 -21.87 -1.58 -16.42
CA ALA A 30 -20.68 -0.80 -16.24
C ALA A 30 -20.42 -0.80 -14.72
N LYS A 31 -19.28 -1.37 -14.28
CA LYS A 31 -18.81 -1.24 -12.91
C LYS A 31 -18.87 0.26 -12.60
N SER A 32 -19.86 0.67 -11.85
CA SER A 32 -19.92 1.99 -11.24
C SER A 32 -18.60 2.15 -10.49
N ALA A 33 -17.74 3.01 -11.00
CA ALA A 33 -16.60 3.48 -10.24
C ALA A 33 -17.21 4.11 -8.98
N VAL A 34 -17.00 3.47 -7.83
CA VAL A 34 -17.36 4.05 -6.54
C VAL A 34 -16.58 5.36 -6.49
N GLN A 35 -17.30 6.47 -6.57
CA GLN A 35 -16.72 7.79 -6.44
C GLN A 35 -16.30 7.89 -4.98
N GLU A 36 -14.99 7.83 -4.72
CA GLU A 36 -14.44 7.94 -3.38
C GLU A 36 -14.84 9.30 -2.80
N ASP A 37 -15.46 9.31 -1.64
CA ASP A 37 -15.87 10.55 -0.94
C ASP A 37 -14.64 11.23 -0.34
N LEU A 38 -14.07 12.15 -1.08
CA LEU A 38 -12.87 12.89 -0.67
C LEU A 38 -13.10 13.78 0.56
N SER A 39 -14.36 14.06 0.92
CA SER A 39 -14.68 14.90 2.10
C SER A 39 -14.40 14.20 3.43
N GLN A 40 -14.29 12.87 3.40
CA GLN A 40 -13.98 12.05 4.58
C GLN A 40 -12.48 11.82 4.79
N LEU A 41 -11.64 12.25 3.86
CA LEU A 41 -10.20 12.08 4.00
C LEU A 41 -9.64 12.97 5.12
N PRO A 42 -8.66 12.48 5.90
CA PRO A 42 -8.01 13.30 6.91
C PRO A 42 -7.22 14.44 6.26
N LYS A 43 -7.00 15.51 7.04
CA LYS A 43 -6.12 16.59 6.60
C LYS A 43 -4.67 16.11 6.69
N SER A 44 -4.04 15.89 5.57
CA SER A 44 -2.60 15.62 5.47
C SER A 44 -1.83 16.86 4.97
N PRO A 45 -0.51 16.92 5.18
CA PRO A 45 0.33 17.95 4.56
C PRO A 45 0.20 17.92 3.03
N GLU A 46 0.25 19.10 2.40
CA GLU A 46 0.05 19.25 0.96
C GLU A 46 1.17 18.67 0.08
N SER A 47 2.27 18.21 0.68
CA SER A 47 3.36 17.55 -0.03
C SER A 47 4.19 16.66 0.89
N PHE A 48 4.87 15.67 0.31
CA PHE A 48 5.76 14.79 1.06
C PHE A 48 6.95 15.55 1.69
N GLU A 49 7.45 16.59 1.03
CA GLU A 49 8.49 17.45 1.61
C GLU A 49 7.99 18.19 2.86
N LYS A 50 6.74 18.68 2.83
CA LYS A 50 6.13 19.31 4.02
C LYS A 50 5.86 18.27 5.11
N ALA A 51 5.39 17.08 4.74
CA ALA A 51 5.20 15.99 5.69
C ALA A 51 6.52 15.63 6.41
N LYS A 52 7.62 15.46 5.68
CA LYS A 52 8.95 15.23 6.26
C LYS A 52 9.41 16.34 7.20
N ARG A 53 9.16 17.60 6.81
CA ARG A 53 9.53 18.73 7.66
C ARG A 53 8.76 18.72 8.98
N ILE A 54 7.45 18.48 8.95
CA ILE A 54 6.61 18.37 10.15
C ILE A 54 7.04 17.17 10.99
N LEU A 55 7.25 16.01 10.35
CA LEU A 55 7.72 14.80 11.02
C LEU A 55 8.97 15.06 11.86
N TYR A 56 10.01 15.62 11.25
CA TYR A 56 11.30 15.78 11.92
C TYR A 56 11.40 16.97 12.86
N ASN A 57 10.71 18.07 12.58
CA ASN A 57 10.90 19.32 13.29
C ASN A 57 9.82 19.61 14.35
N ASP A 58 8.65 18.98 14.20
CA ASP A 58 7.52 19.21 15.08
C ASP A 58 7.16 17.95 15.88
N ILE A 59 6.89 16.81 15.21
CA ILE A 59 6.47 15.57 15.87
C ILE A 59 7.62 14.94 16.66
N TYR A 60 8.78 14.80 16.05
CA TYR A 60 9.96 14.19 16.68
C TYR A 60 10.89 15.20 17.36
N LYS A 61 10.46 16.43 17.50
CA LYS A 61 11.23 17.45 18.23
C LYS A 61 11.47 17.05 19.69
N GLY A 62 12.74 16.87 20.05
CA GLY A 62 13.15 16.42 21.39
C GLY A 62 13.05 14.90 21.62
N HIS A 63 12.61 14.14 20.60
CA HIS A 63 12.57 12.68 20.59
C HIS A 63 13.24 12.15 19.31
N ASN A 64 14.49 12.57 19.09
CA ASN A 64 15.21 12.29 17.84
C ASN A 64 15.76 10.85 17.82
N ILE A 65 14.85 9.88 17.80
CA ILE A 65 15.15 8.44 17.84
C ILE A 65 14.56 7.77 16.61
N THR A 66 15.32 6.87 15.99
CA THR A 66 14.84 6.10 14.82
C THR A 66 13.90 4.97 15.24
N PHE A 67 12.81 4.76 14.47
CA PHE A 67 11.68 3.93 14.82
C PHE A 67 12.04 2.45 15.07
N TYR A 68 12.81 1.83 14.17
CA TYR A 68 13.11 0.40 14.30
C TYR A 68 14.32 0.11 15.16
N CYS A 69 15.33 0.96 15.09
CA CYS A 69 16.62 0.68 15.73
C CYS A 69 16.84 1.40 17.04
N GLY A 70 16.03 2.42 17.35
CA GLY A 70 16.21 3.22 18.54
C GLY A 70 17.50 4.04 18.55
N CYS A 71 18.10 4.30 17.37
CA CYS A 71 19.29 5.12 17.28
C CYS A 71 18.97 6.60 17.40
N ASP A 72 19.78 7.34 18.13
CA ASP A 72 19.73 8.79 18.13
C ASP A 72 20.11 9.33 16.76
N TYR A 73 19.56 10.48 16.41
CA TYR A 73 19.95 11.22 15.21
C TYR A 73 20.01 12.74 15.48
N ASP A 74 20.90 13.42 14.78
CA ASP A 74 20.96 14.86 14.83
C ASP A 74 19.81 15.50 14.01
N PRO A 75 18.93 16.34 14.61
CA PRO A 75 17.76 16.88 13.93
C PRO A 75 18.08 17.89 12.82
N LYS A 76 19.30 18.45 12.80
CA LYS A 76 19.71 19.43 11.79
C LYS A 76 20.37 18.75 10.60
N SER A 77 21.41 17.95 10.85
CA SER A 77 22.15 17.22 9.80
C SER A 77 21.43 15.99 9.29
N LYS A 78 20.45 15.45 10.08
CA LYS A 78 19.75 14.18 9.81
C LYS A 78 20.66 12.96 9.86
N LEU A 79 21.84 13.10 10.46
CA LEU A 79 22.81 11.99 10.63
C LEU A 79 22.44 11.11 11.83
N VAL A 80 22.59 9.81 11.64
CA VAL A 80 22.33 8.78 12.65
C VAL A 80 23.57 8.54 13.49
N ASP A 81 23.44 8.53 14.81
CA ASP A 81 24.47 8.04 15.72
C ASP A 81 24.35 6.51 15.90
N TRP A 82 25.07 5.76 15.11
CA TRP A 82 25.07 4.29 15.18
C TRP A 82 25.49 3.74 16.52
N LYS A 83 26.37 4.47 17.25
CA LYS A 83 26.89 4.01 18.54
C LYS A 83 25.83 4.07 19.63
N SER A 84 24.89 5.01 19.53
CA SER A 84 23.81 5.17 20.51
C SER A 84 22.92 3.91 20.64
N CYS A 85 22.83 3.11 19.56
CA CYS A 85 21.96 1.93 19.48
C CYS A 85 22.69 0.64 19.09
N GLY A 86 24.01 0.67 18.89
CA GLY A 86 24.80 -0.49 18.44
C GLY A 86 24.45 -0.96 17.02
N TYR A 87 23.95 -0.06 16.19
CA TYR A 87 23.69 -0.34 14.77
C TYR A 87 25.00 -0.57 14.01
N VAL A 88 24.99 -1.57 13.12
CA VAL A 88 26.10 -1.86 12.21
C VAL A 88 25.57 -1.84 10.77
N PRO A 89 26.10 -0.95 9.89
CA PRO A 89 25.72 -0.96 8.49
C PRO A 89 25.98 -2.31 7.80
N ARG A 90 25.03 -2.77 7.02
CA ARG A 90 25.09 -4.07 6.33
C ARG A 90 25.73 -3.97 4.95
N LYS A 91 25.18 -3.13 4.09
CA LYS A 91 25.56 -3.02 2.67
C LYS A 91 25.85 -1.59 2.22
N ASN A 92 25.17 -0.62 2.80
CA ASN A 92 25.18 0.77 2.34
C ASN A 92 25.39 1.76 3.48
N PRO A 93 26.67 1.94 3.92
CA PRO A 93 26.99 2.86 5.01
C PRO A 93 26.57 4.30 4.75
N GLU A 94 26.59 4.76 3.49
CA GLU A 94 26.15 6.10 3.13
C GLU A 94 24.64 6.26 3.42
N ARG A 95 23.82 5.31 3.00
CA ARG A 95 22.38 5.35 3.27
C ARG A 95 22.08 5.11 4.75
N ALA A 96 22.87 4.27 5.42
CA ALA A 96 22.76 4.03 6.86
C ALA A 96 23.07 5.27 7.70
N SER A 97 23.91 6.18 7.20
CA SER A 97 24.31 7.38 7.94
C SER A 97 23.23 8.42 8.10
N ARG A 98 22.11 8.32 7.39
CA ARG A 98 21.02 9.30 7.44
C ARG A 98 19.68 8.68 7.81
N ILE A 99 18.79 9.50 8.37
CA ILE A 99 17.38 9.12 8.52
C ILE A 99 16.62 9.32 7.21
N GLU A 100 15.61 8.50 7.01
CA GLU A 100 14.60 8.63 5.96
C GLU A 100 13.20 8.58 6.60
N ALA A 101 12.21 9.22 5.95
CA ALA A 101 10.82 9.07 6.34
C ALA A 101 10.29 7.74 5.83
N GLU A 102 10.12 6.82 6.74
CA GLU A 102 9.60 5.48 6.49
C GLU A 102 8.08 5.50 6.42
N HIS A 103 7.53 4.90 5.38
CA HIS A 103 6.12 4.54 5.33
C HIS A 103 5.93 3.16 5.93
N VAL A 104 5.36 3.04 7.12
CA VAL A 104 5.10 1.76 7.79
C VAL A 104 4.21 0.87 6.92
N MET A 105 3.10 1.39 6.39
CA MET A 105 2.44 0.79 5.23
C MET A 105 3.10 1.34 3.95
N PRO A 106 3.83 0.53 3.16
CA PRO A 106 4.53 1.03 1.99
C PRO A 106 3.60 1.67 0.96
N ALA A 107 4.06 2.75 0.32
CA ALA A 107 3.30 3.39 -0.75
C ALA A 107 2.92 2.42 -1.89
N HIS A 108 3.72 1.39 -2.13
CA HIS A 108 3.38 0.32 -3.05
C HIS A 108 2.09 -0.42 -2.66
N GLN A 109 1.85 -0.67 -1.37
CA GLN A 109 0.67 -1.44 -0.93
C GLN A 109 -0.64 -0.69 -1.19
N PHE A 110 -0.65 0.63 -1.05
CA PHE A 110 -1.84 1.44 -1.34
C PHE A 110 -1.85 2.08 -2.74
N GLY A 111 -0.77 1.93 -3.51
CA GLY A 111 -0.65 2.45 -4.87
C GLY A 111 -0.81 1.41 -5.97
N ASN A 112 -0.31 0.19 -5.80
CA ASN A 112 -0.09 -0.77 -6.88
C ASN A 112 -1.36 -1.21 -7.64
N PHE A 113 -2.54 -1.07 -7.05
CA PHE A 113 -3.82 -1.38 -7.68
C PHE A 113 -4.46 -0.17 -8.39
N ARG A 114 -3.93 1.04 -8.20
CA ARG A 114 -4.44 2.29 -8.80
C ARG A 114 -3.97 2.42 -10.23
N GLN A 115 -4.81 3.02 -11.08
CA GLN A 115 -4.48 3.17 -12.50
C GLN A 115 -3.25 4.06 -12.69
N CYS A 116 -3.12 5.14 -11.95
CA CYS A 116 -1.94 6.02 -12.00
C CYS A 116 -0.63 5.30 -11.70
N TRP A 117 -0.66 4.26 -10.85
CA TRP A 117 0.53 3.46 -10.55
C TRP A 117 0.86 2.45 -11.65
N ARG A 118 -0.16 1.80 -12.19
CA ARG A 118 0.00 0.71 -13.16
C ARG A 118 0.23 1.17 -14.59
N GLU A 119 -0.38 2.31 -14.95
CA GLU A 119 -0.37 2.87 -16.29
C GLU A 119 0.05 4.35 -16.27
N PRO A 120 1.21 4.71 -15.68
CA PRO A 120 1.57 6.12 -15.51
C PRO A 120 1.68 6.87 -16.83
N LYS A 121 2.17 6.22 -17.89
CA LYS A 121 2.24 6.83 -19.24
C LYS A 121 0.87 7.17 -19.83
N LYS A 122 -0.18 6.48 -19.41
CA LYS A 122 -1.55 6.73 -19.87
C LYS A 122 -2.25 7.81 -19.07
N VAL A 123 -2.02 7.83 -17.75
CA VAL A 123 -2.66 8.79 -16.82
C VAL A 123 -1.89 10.12 -16.77
N CYS A 124 -0.57 10.09 -16.91
CA CYS A 124 0.32 11.25 -16.89
C CYS A 124 1.16 11.33 -18.20
N PRO A 125 0.52 11.49 -19.38
CA PRO A 125 1.23 11.45 -20.67
C PRO A 125 2.13 12.66 -20.90
N GLU A 126 1.90 13.74 -20.18
CA GLU A 126 2.61 15.03 -20.33
C GLU A 126 4.03 15.01 -19.77
N LYS A 127 4.37 14.01 -18.95
CA LYS A 127 5.68 13.91 -18.30
C LYS A 127 6.04 12.46 -18.04
N GLU A 128 7.31 12.12 -18.23
CA GLU A 128 7.79 10.81 -17.79
C GLU A 128 7.79 10.73 -16.25
N MET A 129 6.91 9.91 -15.71
CA MET A 129 6.72 9.72 -14.27
C MET A 129 6.72 8.25 -13.92
N THR A 130 7.25 7.93 -12.72
CA THR A 130 6.99 6.64 -12.08
C THR A 130 5.54 6.54 -11.65
N GLY A 131 5.04 5.32 -11.38
CA GLY A 131 3.68 5.13 -10.87
C GLY A 131 3.41 5.93 -9.60
N ARG A 132 4.39 5.96 -8.66
CA ARG A 132 4.28 6.78 -7.44
C ARG A 132 4.08 8.26 -7.77
N GLN A 133 4.93 8.84 -8.58
CA GLN A 133 4.87 10.26 -8.94
C GLN A 133 3.57 10.63 -9.67
N CYS A 134 3.09 9.73 -10.55
CA CYS A 134 1.83 9.96 -11.23
C CYS A 134 0.65 9.90 -10.26
N CYS A 135 0.64 8.97 -9.29
CA CYS A 135 -0.40 8.92 -8.29
C CYS A 135 -0.37 10.11 -7.33
N GLU A 136 0.80 10.58 -6.91
CA GLU A 136 0.94 11.83 -6.14
C GLU A 136 0.33 13.03 -6.87
N ALA A 137 0.44 13.07 -8.20
CA ALA A 137 -0.03 14.19 -9.02
C ALA A 137 -1.52 14.11 -9.42
N LYS A 138 -2.12 12.92 -9.46
CA LYS A 138 -3.43 12.70 -10.10
C LYS A 138 -4.46 11.97 -9.23
N ASP A 139 -4.07 11.45 -8.06
CA ASP A 139 -4.94 10.65 -7.21
C ASP A 139 -4.96 11.24 -5.78
N PRO A 140 -5.98 12.03 -5.43
CA PRO A 140 -6.06 12.73 -4.14
C PRO A 140 -6.04 11.79 -2.93
N VAL A 141 -6.61 10.58 -3.04
CA VAL A 141 -6.60 9.60 -1.95
C VAL A 141 -5.18 9.07 -1.75
N PHE A 142 -4.48 8.77 -2.85
CA PHE A 142 -3.08 8.35 -2.76
C PHE A 142 -2.19 9.46 -2.19
N GLU A 143 -2.34 10.69 -2.67
CA GLU A 143 -1.56 11.84 -2.19
C GLU A 143 -1.76 12.06 -0.69
N THR A 144 -3.03 12.06 -0.23
CA THR A 144 -3.36 12.19 1.19
C THR A 144 -2.72 11.09 2.02
N ALA A 145 -2.86 9.82 1.62
CA ALA A 145 -2.28 8.67 2.32
C ALA A 145 -0.75 8.67 2.30
N HIS A 146 -0.16 9.13 1.20
CA HIS A 146 1.29 9.24 1.04
C HIS A 146 1.92 10.30 1.96
N ASN A 147 1.19 11.36 2.24
CA ASN A 147 1.62 12.45 3.09
C ASN A 147 1.15 12.33 4.55
N ASP A 148 0.41 11.25 4.88
CA ASP A 148 -0.17 11.07 6.21
C ASP A 148 0.90 10.78 7.26
N LEU A 149 0.96 11.66 8.26
CA LEU A 149 1.93 11.59 9.34
C LEU A 149 1.73 10.39 10.29
N HIS A 150 0.53 9.80 10.32
CA HIS A 150 0.30 8.56 11.09
C HIS A 150 1.00 7.34 10.47
N ASN A 151 1.36 7.41 9.21
CA ASN A 151 2.09 6.37 8.49
C ASN A 151 3.60 6.66 8.34
N LEU A 152 4.09 7.81 8.86
CA LEU A 152 5.47 8.26 8.64
C LEU A 152 6.28 8.25 9.93
N PHE A 153 7.47 7.63 9.88
CA PHE A 153 8.38 7.51 11.00
C PHE A 153 9.84 7.76 10.57
N PRO A 154 10.68 8.38 11.41
CA PRO A 154 12.11 8.45 11.10
C PRO A 154 12.75 7.06 11.25
N ALA A 155 13.40 6.58 10.21
CA ALA A 155 14.10 5.31 10.22
C ALA A 155 15.52 5.45 9.67
N VAL A 156 16.43 4.52 10.05
CA VAL A 156 17.74 4.40 9.43
C VAL A 156 17.54 4.13 7.92
N GLY A 157 18.15 4.93 7.07
CA GLY A 157 17.89 4.88 5.63
C GLY A 157 18.21 3.53 4.99
N GLU A 158 19.29 2.83 5.43
CA GLU A 158 19.60 1.49 4.93
C GLU A 158 18.48 0.50 5.29
N VAL A 159 18.00 0.52 6.54
CA VAL A 159 16.92 -0.35 7.01
C VAL A 159 15.63 -0.08 6.23
N ASN A 160 15.28 1.19 6.02
CA ASN A 160 14.14 1.58 5.16
C ASN A 160 14.30 1.01 3.74
N GLY A 161 15.50 1.11 3.17
CA GLY A 161 15.78 0.59 1.84
C GLY A 161 15.69 -0.92 1.73
N ASP A 162 16.27 -1.64 2.67
CA ASP A 162 16.27 -3.10 2.68
C ASP A 162 14.86 -3.66 2.95
N ARG A 163 14.10 -3.03 3.86
CA ARG A 163 12.70 -3.37 4.09
C ARG A 163 11.85 -3.14 2.84
N SER A 164 12.16 -2.14 2.03
CA SER A 164 11.51 -1.90 0.74
C SER A 164 9.96 -1.85 0.83
N ASN A 165 9.27 -2.63 0.01
CA ASN A 165 7.80 -2.78 0.04
C ASN A 165 7.34 -4.13 0.62
N PHE A 166 8.20 -4.79 1.40
CA PHE A 166 7.87 -6.09 1.97
C PHE A 166 6.76 -5.96 3.02
N ASN A 167 5.92 -6.99 3.09
CA ASN A 167 4.89 -7.05 4.11
C ASN A 167 5.53 -7.33 5.48
N TRP A 168 4.90 -6.79 6.51
CA TRP A 168 5.24 -7.16 7.88
C TRP A 168 4.84 -8.61 8.16
N GLY A 169 5.64 -9.30 8.97
CA GLY A 169 5.39 -10.69 9.33
C GLY A 169 6.47 -11.23 10.22
N MET A 170 6.32 -12.48 10.65
CA MET A 170 7.38 -13.19 11.37
C MET A 170 8.45 -13.64 10.37
N VAL A 171 9.70 -13.55 10.78
CA VAL A 171 10.88 -14.03 10.05
C VAL A 171 11.56 -15.11 10.89
N GLU A 172 11.76 -16.30 10.28
CA GLU A 172 12.41 -17.41 11.00
C GLU A 172 13.90 -17.16 11.20
N GLY A 173 14.33 -17.34 12.44
CA GLY A 173 15.72 -17.14 12.84
C GLY A 173 16.10 -15.65 12.92
N SER A 174 17.10 -15.34 13.73
CA SER A 174 17.63 -13.98 13.82
C SER A 174 19.02 -13.94 13.20
N LYS A 175 19.14 -13.21 12.09
CA LYS A 175 20.42 -13.03 11.40
C LYS A 175 21.25 -11.90 12.02
N ARG A 176 20.60 -11.00 12.77
CA ARG A 176 21.25 -9.82 13.37
C ARG A 176 22.11 -9.03 12.40
N GLU A 177 21.62 -8.86 11.16
CA GLU A 177 22.40 -8.25 10.07
C GLU A 177 22.72 -6.77 10.30
N TYR A 178 21.99 -6.12 11.21
CA TYR A 178 22.17 -4.69 11.55
C TYR A 178 22.76 -4.48 12.95
N GLY A 179 23.58 -5.42 13.44
CA GLY A 179 24.20 -5.34 14.77
C GLY A 179 23.16 -5.51 15.89
N ALA A 180 23.06 -4.55 16.81
CA ALA A 180 22.10 -4.59 17.90
C ALA A 180 20.67 -4.15 17.50
N CYS A 181 20.48 -3.54 16.31
CA CYS A 181 19.14 -3.22 15.81
C CYS A 181 18.36 -4.50 15.49
N PRO A 182 17.23 -4.77 16.17
CA PRO A 182 16.59 -6.10 16.14
C PRO A 182 15.57 -6.27 15.02
N ILE A 183 15.55 -5.41 14.00
CA ILE A 183 14.73 -5.62 12.82
C ILE A 183 15.30 -6.77 12.00
N GLU A 184 14.44 -7.65 11.52
CA GLU A 184 14.82 -8.72 10.60
C GLU A 184 14.17 -8.48 9.22
N VAL A 185 14.94 -8.68 8.15
CA VAL A 185 14.47 -8.56 6.77
C VAL A 185 14.86 -9.82 6.01
N ASP A 186 13.87 -10.52 5.48
CA ASP A 186 14.08 -11.67 4.61
C ASP A 186 13.62 -11.37 3.19
N GLU A 187 14.59 -11.10 2.32
CA GLU A 187 14.34 -10.81 0.90
C GLU A 187 13.74 -12.01 0.14
N SER A 188 14.07 -13.24 0.57
CA SER A 188 13.64 -14.47 -0.13
C SER A 188 12.14 -14.71 -0.03
N ILE A 189 11.55 -14.40 1.12
CA ILE A 189 10.11 -14.50 1.37
C ILE A 189 9.41 -13.13 1.34
N ARG A 190 10.16 -12.06 1.08
CA ARG A 190 9.67 -10.67 1.03
C ARG A 190 8.92 -10.26 2.29
N ARG A 191 9.52 -10.52 3.46
CA ARG A 191 8.98 -10.20 4.79
C ARG A 191 9.98 -9.39 5.58
N ALA A 192 9.45 -8.54 6.44
CA ALA A 192 10.21 -7.88 7.49
C ALA A 192 9.50 -8.08 8.82
N GLU A 193 10.26 -8.37 9.87
CA GLU A 193 9.77 -8.44 11.24
C GLU A 193 10.26 -7.22 12.01
N PRO A 194 9.35 -6.37 12.50
CA PRO A 194 9.74 -5.22 13.29
C PRO A 194 10.16 -5.66 14.69
N PRO A 195 11.00 -4.87 15.37
CA PRO A 195 11.31 -5.08 16.78
C PRO A 195 10.08 -5.20 17.67
N ASP A 196 10.13 -6.03 18.70
CA ASP A 196 9.01 -6.23 19.63
C ASP A 196 8.49 -4.91 20.22
N ALA A 197 9.41 -3.99 20.53
CA ALA A 197 9.06 -2.67 21.09
C ALA A 197 8.20 -1.78 20.16
N VAL A 198 8.04 -2.12 18.88
CA VAL A 198 7.25 -1.32 17.93
C VAL A 198 6.23 -2.16 17.15
N LYS A 199 6.06 -3.44 17.49
CA LYS A 199 5.08 -4.32 16.82
C LYS A 199 3.67 -3.77 16.93
N GLY A 200 3.28 -3.29 18.11
CA GLY A 200 1.97 -2.69 18.31
C GLY A 200 1.80 -1.37 17.56
N ASN A 201 2.84 -0.53 17.49
CA ASN A 201 2.81 0.68 16.67
C ASN A 201 2.61 0.33 15.18
N VAL A 202 3.35 -0.66 14.65
CA VAL A 202 3.16 -1.15 13.28
C VAL A 202 1.73 -1.64 13.07
N ALA A 203 1.19 -2.45 13.98
CA ALA A 203 -0.16 -2.96 13.89
C ALA A 203 -1.21 -1.83 13.87
N ARG A 204 -1.07 -0.83 14.76
CA ARG A 204 -1.97 0.33 14.81
C ARG A 204 -1.93 1.14 13.52
N VAL A 205 -0.74 1.35 12.94
CA VAL A 205 -0.61 2.03 11.64
C VAL A 205 -1.32 1.24 10.54
N MET A 206 -1.12 -0.07 10.47
CA MET A 206 -1.74 -0.90 9.43
C MET A 206 -3.27 -0.88 9.51
N PHE A 207 -3.85 -0.98 10.72
CA PHE A 207 -5.28 -0.85 10.94
C PHE A 207 -5.80 0.57 10.65
N TYR A 208 -5.06 1.61 11.07
CA TYR A 208 -5.41 2.98 10.75
C TYR A 208 -5.50 3.21 9.23
N MET A 209 -4.53 2.73 8.46
CA MET A 209 -4.51 2.87 7.02
C MET A 209 -5.64 2.08 6.33
N GLU A 210 -6.03 0.92 6.89
CA GLU A 210 -7.19 0.16 6.42
C GLU A 210 -8.49 0.93 6.69
N ASP A 211 -8.68 1.40 7.92
CA ASP A 211 -9.91 2.06 8.36
C ASP A 211 -10.11 3.41 7.67
N THR A 212 -9.04 4.20 7.60
CA THR A 212 -9.09 5.57 7.07
C THR A 212 -9.19 5.63 5.54
N TYR A 213 -8.49 4.74 4.84
CA TYR A 213 -8.34 4.79 3.38
C TYR A 213 -8.95 3.58 2.66
N GLY A 214 -9.53 2.63 3.38
CA GLY A 214 -10.10 1.41 2.81
C GLY A 214 -9.07 0.45 2.20
N PHE A 215 -7.78 0.56 2.56
CA PHE A 215 -6.73 -0.33 2.08
C PHE A 215 -6.83 -1.68 2.75
N LYS A 216 -7.16 -2.70 1.96
CA LYS A 216 -7.47 -4.03 2.47
C LYS A 216 -6.23 -4.77 2.99
N LEU A 217 -6.28 -5.19 4.24
CA LEU A 217 -5.37 -6.16 4.83
C LEU A 217 -5.89 -7.58 4.57
N SER A 218 -4.98 -8.55 4.42
CA SER A 218 -5.38 -9.96 4.37
C SER A 218 -5.88 -10.44 5.74
N ASP A 219 -6.71 -11.48 5.77
CA ASP A 219 -7.16 -12.08 7.04
C ASP A 219 -6.00 -12.60 7.91
N GLN A 220 -4.93 -13.06 7.26
CA GLN A 220 -3.71 -13.49 7.94
C GLN A 220 -2.99 -12.30 8.60
N ASP A 221 -2.84 -11.19 7.88
CA ASP A 221 -2.21 -9.98 8.40
C ASP A 221 -3.04 -9.39 9.55
N LYS A 222 -4.38 -9.36 9.43
CA LYS A 222 -5.28 -8.92 10.50
C LYS A 222 -5.13 -9.74 11.78
N LYS A 223 -5.02 -11.06 11.66
CA LYS A 223 -4.77 -11.94 12.82
C LYS A 223 -3.43 -11.63 13.47
N LEU A 224 -2.38 -11.48 12.69
CA LEU A 224 -1.04 -11.15 13.19
C LEU A 224 -1.03 -9.78 13.88
N TYR A 225 -1.55 -8.75 13.21
CA TYR A 225 -1.57 -7.39 13.77
C TYR A 225 -2.49 -7.28 14.99
N SER A 226 -3.55 -8.08 15.07
CA SER A 226 -4.39 -8.15 16.27
C SER A 226 -3.64 -8.72 17.48
N VAL A 227 -2.65 -9.59 17.26
CA VAL A 227 -1.77 -10.07 18.34
C VAL A 227 -0.76 -8.98 18.69
N TRP A 228 -0.11 -8.38 17.69
CA TRP A 228 0.90 -7.35 17.91
C TRP A 228 0.33 -6.10 18.61
N SER A 229 -0.89 -5.69 18.26
CA SER A 229 -1.52 -4.51 18.86
C SER A 229 -1.74 -4.58 20.38
N LYS A 230 -1.52 -5.75 20.97
CA LYS A 230 -1.64 -6.00 22.42
C LYS A 230 -0.29 -6.14 23.13
N GLN A 231 0.83 -5.96 22.41
CA GLN A 231 2.18 -6.24 22.94
C GLN A 231 2.87 -5.01 23.54
N ASP A 232 2.39 -3.79 23.25
CA ASP A 232 2.93 -2.52 23.78
C ASP A 232 1.84 -1.51 24.20
#